data_e850e322337b996fc07e21dc842c374b
#
_entry.id   e850e322337b996fc07e21dc842c374b
#
_cell.length_a   1.000
_cell.length_b   1.000
_cell.length_c   1.000
_cell.angle_alpha   90.00
_cell.angle_beta   90.00
_cell.angle_gamma   90.00
#
_symmetry.space_group_name_H-M   'P 1'
#
loop_
_entity.id
_entity.type
_entity.pdbx_description
1 polymer ?
#
loop_
_entity_poly.entity_id
_entity_poly.type
_entity_poly.pdbx_seq_one_letter_code
_entity_poly.pdbx_strand_id
1 'polypeptide(L)'
;MKRLSFLLIFSVIAMLSMAQAKYVFYFIGDGMGPNQVLAAEMYQAALEGKIGRIPLLMTQFPYSGQAATFSSSWGITDSAASGTCLASGKKTNNGMIGMTPDGENAYSIAHQLKQEDWAVGIMSSVPVDHATPASQYAHAKKRYEYYKIGTHLAESGFDFFAGGGFQSPVNKEDSTAPNVYDLCKKAGYTMVGSYDEAMKKIGKKKMLLVPQYDLDSPTKGADALPYAIDRKDGDLSLAQIVEVAIAKLSRSDRFYMMAEGGKIDYAGHGNDAATNIHEVMDFDAAIAVAYRFYEQHPDETLIVVTADHKTGGMALGNRYGEFELQLLANQKCSSDKLSARLSALHQEQGEALAWEQVKSVLTELTGLYGAVEVNEKEDAALQEAYQNMMRKKESIKTLYEDINALAGKALQTLNSKAGIGWTTGGHTATAVPIFAIGVGAERFTGWHDNSEIAPLIYQATQSK
;
A
#
# COMPACT_ATOMS: atom_id res chain seq x y z
N MET A 1 13.34 29.91 74.65
CA MET A 1 12.97 28.61 74.09
C MET A 1 12.56 28.83 72.61
N LYS A 2 13.49 28.55 71.69
CA LYS A 2 13.26 28.72 70.24
C LYS A 2 12.79 27.36 69.69
N ARG A 3 11.56 27.32 69.16
CA ARG A 3 11.03 26.14 68.47
C ARG A 3 11.58 26.15 67.04
N LEU A 4 12.44 25.17 66.71
CA LEU A 4 12.88 24.88 65.34
C LEU A 4 11.78 24.04 64.64
N SER A 5 11.11 24.61 63.68
CA SER A 5 10.18 23.89 62.83
C SER A 5 10.99 23.28 61.67
N PHE A 6 11.14 21.96 61.62
CA PHE A 6 11.67 21.22 60.49
C PHE A 6 10.58 21.12 59.42
N LEU A 7 10.74 21.81 58.30
CA LEU A 7 9.98 21.58 57.09
C LEU A 7 10.60 20.38 56.34
N LEU A 8 9.94 19.24 56.39
CA LEU A 8 10.24 18.12 55.47
C LEU A 8 9.66 18.45 54.10
N ILE A 9 10.54 18.84 53.18
CA ILE A 9 10.21 18.92 51.76
C ILE A 9 10.26 17.49 51.21
N PHE A 10 9.11 16.86 51.04
CA PHE A 10 8.96 15.66 50.23
C PHE A 10 9.07 16.06 48.77
N SER A 11 10.26 15.94 48.19
CA SER A 11 10.45 15.94 46.74
C SER A 11 9.84 14.66 46.17
N VAL A 12 8.60 14.73 45.72
CA VAL A 12 8.02 13.71 44.87
C VAL A 12 8.72 13.87 43.51
N ILE A 13 9.82 13.15 43.31
CA ILE A 13 10.34 12.88 41.97
C ILE A 13 9.31 11.96 41.32
N ALA A 14 8.36 12.56 40.63
CA ALA A 14 7.59 11.82 39.64
C ALA A 14 8.61 11.34 38.60
N MET A 15 9.08 10.08 38.70
CA MET A 15 9.68 9.39 37.60
C MET A 15 8.56 9.34 36.53
N LEU A 16 8.62 10.25 35.59
CA LEU A 16 7.92 10.12 34.31
C LEU A 16 8.51 8.88 33.67
N SER A 17 7.96 7.71 33.99
CA SER A 17 8.13 6.53 33.18
C SER A 17 7.60 6.94 31.79
N MET A 18 8.50 7.21 30.86
CA MET A 18 8.07 7.45 29.49
C MET A 18 7.38 6.17 29.03
N ALA A 19 6.11 6.30 28.66
CA ALA A 19 5.31 5.18 28.19
C ALA A 19 6.05 4.48 27.05
N GLN A 20 6.09 3.14 27.12
CA GLN A 20 6.70 2.28 26.11
C GLN A 20 5.60 1.76 25.17
N ALA A 21 5.80 1.86 23.87
CA ALA A 21 4.87 1.27 22.94
C ALA A 21 4.97 -0.26 23.02
N LYS A 22 3.87 -0.92 23.35
CA LYS A 22 3.71 -2.37 23.31
C LYS A 22 3.03 -2.83 22.03
N TYR A 23 2.27 -1.96 21.39
CA TYR A 23 1.52 -2.22 20.17
C TYR A 23 1.94 -1.23 19.10
N VAL A 24 2.59 -1.73 18.07
CA VAL A 24 3.09 -0.89 16.98
C VAL A 24 2.35 -1.24 15.70
N PHE A 25 1.73 -0.22 15.11
CA PHE A 25 1.10 -0.25 13.81
C PHE A 25 1.91 0.62 12.85
N TYR A 26 2.49 0.02 11.84
CA TYR A 26 3.25 0.71 10.82
C TYR A 26 2.56 0.56 9.48
N PHE A 27 2.05 1.65 8.93
CA PHE A 27 1.34 1.68 7.66
C PHE A 27 2.20 2.33 6.59
N ILE A 28 2.36 1.66 5.44
CA ILE A 28 3.11 2.16 4.29
C ILE A 28 2.19 2.19 3.08
N GLY A 29 1.84 3.39 2.60
CA GLY A 29 1.13 3.57 1.33
C GLY A 29 2.13 3.62 0.19
N ASP A 30 2.31 2.51 -0.53
CA ASP A 30 3.25 2.44 -1.66
C ASP A 30 2.85 3.47 -2.73
N GLY A 31 3.78 4.32 -3.13
CA GLY A 31 3.53 5.37 -4.11
C GLY A 31 2.67 6.56 -3.64
N MET A 32 2.28 6.60 -2.36
CA MET A 32 1.35 7.58 -1.78
C MET A 32 2.04 8.91 -1.45
N GLY A 33 2.06 9.83 -2.40
CA GLY A 33 2.52 11.20 -2.14
C GLY A 33 1.43 12.10 -1.54
N PRO A 34 1.79 13.33 -1.13
CA PRO A 34 0.84 14.28 -0.53
C PRO A 34 -0.38 14.60 -1.42
N ASN A 35 -0.20 14.62 -2.74
CA ASN A 35 -1.28 14.94 -3.66
C ASN A 35 -2.29 13.79 -3.80
N GLN A 36 -1.88 12.53 -3.66
CA GLN A 36 -2.78 11.39 -3.62
C GLN A 36 -3.68 11.44 -2.37
N VAL A 37 -3.09 11.77 -1.21
CA VAL A 37 -3.86 11.97 0.03
C VAL A 37 -4.86 13.13 -0.12
N LEU A 38 -4.39 14.29 -0.58
CA LEU A 38 -5.26 15.46 -0.75
C LEU A 38 -6.35 15.23 -1.81
N ALA A 39 -6.04 14.50 -2.89
CA ALA A 39 -7.02 14.14 -3.92
C ALA A 39 -8.19 13.32 -3.33
N ALA A 40 -7.90 12.36 -2.45
CA ALA A 40 -8.93 11.56 -1.79
C ALA A 40 -9.81 12.42 -0.87
N GLU A 41 -9.23 13.33 -0.11
CA GLU A 41 -9.98 14.26 0.76
C GLU A 41 -10.86 15.23 -0.05
N MET A 42 -10.33 15.78 -1.14
CA MET A 42 -11.06 16.71 -2.00
C MET A 42 -12.14 15.99 -2.81
N TYR A 43 -11.90 14.76 -3.23
CA TYR A 43 -12.89 13.92 -3.90
C TYR A 43 -14.11 13.67 -3.00
N GLN A 44 -13.90 13.32 -1.73
CA GLN A 44 -14.99 13.14 -0.76
C GLN A 44 -15.82 14.43 -0.61
N ALA A 45 -15.15 15.60 -0.53
CA ALA A 45 -15.84 16.88 -0.44
C ALA A 45 -16.65 17.18 -1.72
N ALA A 46 -16.06 16.89 -2.90
CA ALA A 46 -16.73 17.10 -4.18
C ALA A 46 -17.98 16.22 -4.35
N LEU A 47 -17.99 14.99 -3.84
CA LEU A 47 -19.17 14.12 -3.82
C LEU A 47 -20.33 14.69 -2.99
N GLU A 48 -20.01 15.49 -1.97
CA GLU A 48 -21.01 16.19 -1.14
C GLU A 48 -21.34 17.61 -1.70
N GLY A 49 -20.84 17.96 -2.88
CA GLY A 49 -21.02 19.29 -3.48
C GLY A 49 -20.30 20.41 -2.73
N LYS A 50 -19.27 20.09 -1.96
CA LYS A 50 -18.49 21.03 -1.17
C LYS A 50 -17.16 21.38 -1.86
N ILE A 51 -16.75 22.65 -1.72
CA ILE A 51 -15.39 23.09 -2.07
C ILE A 51 -14.49 22.85 -0.85
N GLY A 52 -13.29 22.32 -1.08
CA GLY A 52 -12.31 22.05 -0.03
C GLY A 52 -12.06 20.56 0.18
N ARG A 53 -11.94 20.12 1.43
CA ARG A 53 -11.62 18.74 1.76
C ARG A 53 -12.48 18.19 2.91
N ILE A 54 -12.73 16.89 2.91
CA ILE A 54 -13.17 16.13 4.07
C ILE A 54 -11.94 15.34 4.53
N PRO A 55 -11.40 15.62 5.74
CA PRO A 55 -10.17 15.00 6.19
C PRO A 55 -10.28 13.49 6.29
N LEU A 56 -9.29 12.76 5.76
CA LEU A 56 -9.05 11.36 6.05
C LEU A 56 -8.65 11.21 7.54
N LEU A 57 -8.86 10.03 8.12
CA LEU A 57 -8.51 9.79 9.52
C LEU A 57 -7.02 10.02 9.78
N MET A 58 -6.15 9.46 8.91
CA MET A 58 -4.70 9.60 9.08
C MET A 58 -4.24 11.07 9.09
N THR A 59 -4.88 11.96 8.34
CA THR A 59 -4.51 13.38 8.30
C THR A 59 -4.97 14.17 9.54
N GLN A 60 -5.75 13.56 10.42
CA GLN A 60 -6.20 14.12 11.69
C GLN A 60 -5.29 13.71 12.87
N PHE A 61 -4.30 12.89 12.63
CA PHE A 61 -3.33 12.53 13.67
C PHE A 61 -2.55 13.76 14.14
N PRO A 62 -2.25 13.86 15.46
CA PRO A 62 -1.72 15.08 16.04
C PRO A 62 -0.30 15.43 15.60
N TYR A 63 0.47 14.44 15.12
CA TYR A 63 1.84 14.63 14.70
C TYR A 63 1.99 14.34 13.24
N SER A 64 2.59 15.27 12.49
CA SER A 64 2.83 15.14 11.06
C SER A 64 4.21 15.61 10.67
N GLY A 65 4.77 14.98 9.67
CA GLY A 65 6.06 15.30 9.09
C GLY A 65 6.15 14.93 7.60
N GLN A 66 7.34 15.01 7.07
CA GLN A 66 7.68 14.61 5.71
C GLN A 66 9.01 13.87 5.69
N ALA A 67 9.19 12.94 4.75
CA ALA A 67 10.45 12.23 4.57
C ALA A 67 10.96 12.31 3.13
N ALA A 68 12.28 12.52 2.98
CA ALA A 68 12.97 12.31 1.72
C ALA A 68 13.25 10.83 1.50
N THR A 69 13.12 10.35 0.26
CA THR A 69 13.09 8.90 -0.04
C THR A 69 14.18 8.40 -1.00
N PHE A 70 15.19 9.20 -1.33
CA PHE A 70 16.27 8.79 -2.23
C PHE A 70 16.97 7.49 -1.76
N SER A 71 17.46 6.69 -2.71
CA SER A 71 18.23 5.47 -2.44
C SER A 71 19.75 5.74 -2.46
N SER A 72 20.57 4.73 -2.14
CA SER A 72 22.04 4.85 -2.26
C SER A 72 22.51 4.98 -3.71
N SER A 73 21.71 4.54 -4.69
CA SER A 73 22.10 4.56 -6.11
C SER A 73 21.47 5.66 -6.94
N TRP A 74 20.30 6.20 -6.52
CA TRP A 74 19.52 7.14 -7.32
C TRP A 74 18.76 8.16 -6.47
N GLY A 75 18.56 9.38 -7.03
CA GLY A 75 17.69 10.39 -6.43
C GLY A 75 16.19 9.99 -6.41
N ILE A 76 15.80 9.07 -7.28
CA ILE A 76 14.46 8.47 -7.30
C ILE A 76 14.59 7.01 -6.88
N THR A 77 14.00 6.67 -5.74
CA THR A 77 14.04 5.30 -5.20
C THR A 77 13.05 4.37 -5.89
N ASP A 78 13.25 3.06 -5.74
CA ASP A 78 12.21 2.04 -5.94
C ASP A 78 11.71 1.48 -4.59
N SER A 79 10.62 0.71 -4.62
CA SER A 79 10.02 0.13 -3.40
C SER A 79 10.98 -0.82 -2.67
N ALA A 80 11.92 -1.48 -3.39
CA ALA A 80 12.90 -2.38 -2.77
C ALA A 80 13.89 -1.61 -1.88
N ALA A 81 14.47 -0.54 -2.41
CA ALA A 81 15.42 0.28 -1.67
C ALA A 81 14.74 1.10 -0.56
N SER A 82 13.59 1.72 -0.87
CA SER A 82 12.86 2.49 0.14
C SER A 82 12.23 1.60 1.20
N GLY A 83 11.61 0.48 0.83
CA GLY A 83 11.09 -0.51 1.77
C GLY A 83 12.18 -1.05 2.70
N THR A 84 13.38 -1.37 2.17
CA THR A 84 14.55 -1.75 2.99
C THR A 84 14.92 -0.65 3.97
N CYS A 85 14.93 0.61 3.51
CA CYS A 85 15.23 1.75 4.36
C CYS A 85 14.19 1.95 5.48
N LEU A 86 12.91 1.90 5.12
CA LEU A 86 11.78 1.99 6.06
C LEU A 86 11.69 0.81 7.03
N ALA A 87 12.23 -0.36 6.66
CA ALA A 87 12.27 -1.53 7.53
C ALA A 87 13.46 -1.55 8.49
N SER A 88 14.64 -1.04 8.06
CA SER A 88 15.91 -1.24 8.77
C SER A 88 16.62 0.04 9.19
N GLY A 89 16.22 1.19 8.68
CA GLY A 89 16.96 2.46 8.81
C GLY A 89 18.23 2.54 7.95
N LYS A 90 18.44 1.60 7.02
CA LYS A 90 19.66 1.58 6.18
C LYS A 90 19.32 1.81 4.72
N LYS A 91 19.97 2.79 4.10
CA LYS A 91 19.89 3.02 2.65
C LYS A 91 20.53 1.87 1.89
N THR A 92 19.94 1.53 0.73
CA THR A 92 20.47 0.53 -0.20
C THR A 92 20.29 0.97 -1.66
N ASN A 93 20.78 0.15 -2.59
CA ASN A 93 20.63 0.41 -4.02
C ASN A 93 19.22 -0.02 -4.50
N ASN A 94 18.70 0.66 -5.50
CA ASN A 94 17.44 0.27 -6.14
C ASN A 94 17.50 -1.22 -6.55
N GLY A 95 16.40 -1.92 -6.31
CA GLY A 95 16.25 -3.35 -6.58
C GLY A 95 16.76 -4.29 -5.48
N MET A 96 17.46 -3.80 -4.46
CA MET A 96 17.95 -4.62 -3.34
C MET A 96 16.96 -4.65 -2.19
N ILE A 97 16.73 -5.84 -1.62
CA ILE A 97 15.80 -6.07 -0.51
C ILE A 97 16.58 -6.54 0.73
N GLY A 98 16.41 -5.84 1.87
CA GLY A 98 16.97 -6.23 3.17
C GLY A 98 18.49 -6.39 3.17
N MET A 99 19.19 -5.68 2.30
CA MET A 99 20.65 -5.74 2.18
C MET A 99 21.25 -4.33 2.10
N THR A 100 22.49 -4.15 2.55
CA THR A 100 23.28 -2.93 2.32
C THR A 100 23.83 -2.91 0.88
N PRO A 101 24.30 -1.75 0.38
CA PRO A 101 24.96 -1.68 -0.94
C PRO A 101 26.14 -2.62 -1.10
N ASP A 102 26.84 -2.93 0.01
CA ASP A 102 28.00 -3.84 0.04
C ASP A 102 27.60 -5.32 0.08
N GLY A 103 26.29 -5.62 0.14
CA GLY A 103 25.75 -6.98 0.10
C GLY A 103 25.63 -7.67 1.45
N GLU A 104 25.76 -6.95 2.55
CA GLU A 104 25.48 -7.46 3.89
C GLU A 104 23.97 -7.40 4.19
N ASN A 105 23.48 -8.27 5.11
CA ASN A 105 22.09 -8.24 5.52
C ASN A 105 21.77 -6.98 6.33
N ALA A 106 20.70 -6.28 5.94
CA ALA A 106 20.10 -5.17 6.66
C ALA A 106 18.84 -5.68 7.37
N TYR A 107 18.98 -6.16 8.59
CA TYR A 107 17.87 -6.70 9.36
C TYR A 107 16.86 -5.62 9.71
N SER A 108 15.57 -5.91 9.50
CA SER A 108 14.45 -5.01 9.82
C SER A 108 14.22 -4.91 11.32
N ILE A 109 13.51 -3.85 11.74
CA ILE A 109 13.01 -3.76 13.13
C ILE A 109 12.00 -4.87 13.44
N ALA A 110 11.25 -5.36 12.47
CA ALA A 110 10.39 -6.54 12.62
C ALA A 110 11.19 -7.78 13.05
N HIS A 111 12.35 -8.01 12.44
CA HIS A 111 13.24 -9.10 12.80
C HIS A 111 13.84 -8.90 14.21
N GLN A 112 14.27 -7.68 14.55
CA GLN A 112 14.82 -7.37 15.88
C GLN A 112 13.76 -7.57 16.97
N LEU A 113 12.54 -7.05 16.77
CA LEU A 113 11.45 -7.23 17.72
C LEU A 113 11.04 -8.71 17.86
N LYS A 114 11.09 -9.49 16.75
CA LYS A 114 10.83 -10.92 16.83
C LYS A 114 11.83 -11.65 17.71
N GLN A 115 13.11 -11.25 17.71
CA GLN A 115 14.14 -11.78 18.61
C GLN A 115 13.93 -11.38 20.08
N GLU A 116 13.16 -10.31 20.32
CA GLU A 116 12.73 -9.83 21.64
C GLU A 116 11.37 -10.40 22.07
N ASP A 117 10.92 -11.52 21.47
CA ASP A 117 9.65 -12.21 21.76
C ASP A 117 8.37 -11.40 21.46
N TRP A 118 8.44 -10.45 20.52
CA TRP A 118 7.23 -9.79 20.02
C TRP A 118 6.48 -10.69 19.03
N ALA A 119 5.16 -10.60 19.03
CA ALA A 119 4.38 -11.11 17.90
C ALA A 119 4.53 -10.16 16.70
N VAL A 120 4.78 -10.75 15.51
CA VAL A 120 5.04 -9.97 14.30
C VAL A 120 4.10 -10.36 13.18
N GLY A 121 3.48 -9.35 12.56
CA GLY A 121 2.62 -9.52 11.37
C GLY A 121 3.02 -8.60 10.23
N ILE A 122 3.08 -9.14 9.01
CA ILE A 122 3.37 -8.40 7.79
C ILE A 122 2.25 -8.65 6.78
N MET A 123 1.66 -7.58 6.28
CA MET A 123 0.52 -7.67 5.38
C MET A 123 0.54 -6.61 4.30
N SER A 124 -0.14 -6.90 3.19
CA SER A 124 -0.18 -6.02 2.03
C SER A 124 -1.45 -6.24 1.20
N SER A 125 -1.81 -5.26 0.38
CA SER A 125 -2.78 -5.42 -0.69
C SER A 125 -2.18 -5.98 -2.00
N VAL A 126 -0.85 -6.15 -2.07
CA VAL A 126 -0.12 -6.80 -3.17
C VAL A 126 0.41 -8.18 -2.75
N PRO A 127 1.09 -8.96 -3.61
CA PRO A 127 1.67 -10.24 -3.22
C PRO A 127 2.59 -10.12 -2.01
N VAL A 128 2.55 -11.14 -1.13
CA VAL A 128 3.32 -11.12 0.13
C VAL A 128 4.83 -11.12 -0.07
N ASP A 129 5.31 -11.49 -1.26
CA ASP A 129 6.71 -11.47 -1.69
C ASP A 129 7.07 -10.24 -2.54
N HIS A 130 6.16 -9.24 -2.64
CA HIS A 130 6.46 -7.94 -3.24
C HIS A 130 7.50 -7.18 -2.40
N ALA A 131 8.14 -6.18 -2.99
CA ALA A 131 9.34 -5.54 -2.43
C ALA A 131 9.16 -4.97 -1.02
N THR A 132 8.08 -4.24 -0.76
CA THR A 132 7.82 -3.58 0.53
C THR A 132 7.57 -4.58 1.66
N PRO A 133 6.63 -5.56 1.56
CA PRO A 133 6.50 -6.58 2.59
C PRO A 133 7.76 -7.44 2.71
N ALA A 134 8.43 -7.79 1.59
CA ALA A 134 9.65 -8.58 1.57
C ALA A 134 10.79 -7.92 2.36
N SER A 135 10.89 -6.59 2.34
CA SER A 135 11.92 -5.85 3.08
C SER A 135 11.88 -6.07 4.60
N GLN A 136 10.73 -6.53 5.12
CA GLN A 136 10.57 -6.80 6.55
C GLN A 136 11.19 -8.15 6.97
N TYR A 137 11.37 -9.11 6.04
CA TYR A 137 11.78 -10.47 6.38
C TYR A 137 12.83 -11.10 5.45
N ALA A 138 13.09 -10.50 4.27
CA ALA A 138 13.92 -11.14 3.26
C ALA A 138 15.23 -10.38 2.99
N HIS A 139 16.21 -11.11 2.40
CA HIS A 139 17.50 -10.59 1.96
C HIS A 139 17.77 -11.06 0.53
N ALA A 140 17.64 -10.15 -0.46
CA ALA A 140 17.81 -10.47 -1.87
C ALA A 140 18.55 -9.34 -2.59
N LYS A 141 19.49 -9.72 -3.47
CA LYS A 141 20.23 -8.76 -4.30
C LYS A 141 19.35 -8.14 -5.37
N LYS A 142 18.28 -8.84 -5.77
CA LYS A 142 17.30 -8.38 -6.77
C LYS A 142 15.89 -8.65 -6.30
N ARG A 143 15.03 -7.64 -6.37
CA ARG A 143 13.61 -7.74 -6.00
C ARG A 143 12.81 -8.80 -6.77
N TYR A 144 13.34 -9.29 -7.87
CA TYR A 144 12.72 -10.33 -8.69
C TYR A 144 13.12 -11.77 -8.32
N GLU A 145 13.94 -11.95 -7.28
CA GLU A 145 14.28 -13.27 -6.73
C GLU A 145 13.11 -13.83 -5.91
N TYR A 146 11.88 -13.78 -6.46
CA TYR A 146 10.63 -14.05 -5.73
C TYR A 146 10.59 -15.42 -5.04
N TYR A 147 11.04 -16.49 -5.71
CA TYR A 147 11.10 -17.80 -5.06
C TYR A 147 11.97 -17.77 -3.79
N LYS A 148 13.14 -17.17 -3.87
CA LYS A 148 14.05 -17.02 -2.73
C LYS A 148 13.42 -16.16 -1.64
N ILE A 149 12.77 -15.06 -2.01
CA ILE A 149 12.05 -14.16 -1.09
C ILE A 149 10.97 -14.96 -0.35
N GLY A 150 10.18 -15.76 -1.08
CA GLY A 150 9.18 -16.64 -0.49
C GLY A 150 9.76 -17.68 0.47
N THR A 151 10.96 -18.24 0.21
CA THR A 151 11.62 -19.14 1.17
C THR A 151 11.98 -18.42 2.46
N HIS A 152 12.45 -17.18 2.40
CA HIS A 152 12.75 -16.37 3.58
C HIS A 152 11.50 -16.07 4.41
N LEU A 153 10.32 -15.91 3.79
CA LEU A 153 9.06 -15.78 4.53
C LEU A 153 8.83 -17.01 5.42
N ALA A 154 8.95 -18.21 4.86
CA ALA A 154 8.78 -19.44 5.61
C ALA A 154 9.77 -19.56 6.79
N GLU A 155 10.99 -19.07 6.63
CA GLU A 155 12.09 -19.10 7.61
C GLU A 155 12.02 -17.98 8.64
N SER A 156 11.29 -16.87 8.38
CA SER A 156 11.26 -15.65 9.21
C SER A 156 10.82 -15.88 10.66
N GLY A 157 10.01 -16.89 10.89
CA GLY A 157 9.45 -17.15 12.22
C GLY A 157 8.33 -16.19 12.63
N PHE A 158 7.91 -15.26 11.78
CA PHE A 158 6.84 -14.29 12.09
C PHE A 158 5.49 -15.00 12.27
N ASP A 159 4.54 -14.34 12.92
CA ASP A 159 3.31 -14.98 13.41
C ASP A 159 2.14 -14.85 12.43
N PHE A 160 2.16 -13.81 11.60
CA PHE A 160 1.10 -13.53 10.64
C PHE A 160 1.63 -12.92 9.34
N PHE A 161 1.19 -13.48 8.21
CA PHE A 161 1.32 -12.88 6.90
C PHE A 161 -0.02 -12.85 6.20
N ALA A 162 -0.29 -11.76 5.43
CA ALA A 162 -1.48 -11.66 4.60
C ALA A 162 -1.26 -10.76 3.39
N GLY A 163 -1.98 -11.07 2.30
CA GLY A 163 -1.94 -10.29 1.06
C GLY A 163 -2.37 -11.12 -0.13
N GLY A 164 -1.93 -10.75 -1.34
CA GLY A 164 -1.91 -11.66 -2.48
C GLY A 164 -0.97 -12.84 -2.18
N GLY A 165 -1.05 -13.92 -2.96
CA GLY A 165 -0.16 -15.06 -2.79
C GLY A 165 1.30 -14.76 -3.13
N PHE A 166 2.03 -15.77 -3.61
CA PHE A 166 3.43 -15.63 -4.04
C PHE A 166 3.54 -15.44 -5.55
N GLN A 167 4.34 -14.50 -6.03
CA GLN A 167 4.57 -14.28 -7.46
C GLN A 167 5.33 -15.43 -8.14
N SER A 168 6.19 -16.12 -7.40
CA SER A 168 6.91 -17.31 -7.88
C SER A 168 6.94 -18.39 -6.81
N PRO A 169 5.81 -19.11 -6.57
CA PRO A 169 5.75 -20.16 -5.54
C PRO A 169 6.56 -21.40 -5.88
N VAL A 170 6.94 -21.58 -7.15
CA VAL A 170 7.80 -22.67 -7.64
C VAL A 170 9.13 -22.14 -8.16
N ASN A 171 10.20 -22.90 -7.92
CA ASN A 171 11.51 -22.57 -8.48
C ASN A 171 11.54 -22.94 -9.98
N LYS A 172 11.70 -21.94 -10.86
CA LYS A 172 11.75 -22.17 -12.32
C LYS A 172 13.09 -22.75 -12.77
N GLU A 173 14.15 -22.59 -11.98
CA GLU A 173 15.51 -23.05 -12.30
C GLU A 173 15.80 -24.46 -11.75
N ASP A 174 15.08 -24.88 -10.69
CA ASP A 174 15.20 -26.19 -10.07
C ASP A 174 13.81 -26.77 -9.79
N SER A 175 13.36 -27.67 -10.64
CA SER A 175 12.05 -28.34 -10.51
C SER A 175 11.96 -29.32 -9.34
N THR A 176 13.08 -29.63 -8.67
CA THR A 176 13.12 -30.48 -7.48
C THR A 176 12.96 -29.68 -6.18
N ALA A 177 13.09 -28.37 -6.26
CA ALA A 177 12.92 -27.49 -5.11
C ALA A 177 11.46 -27.50 -4.64
N PRO A 178 11.21 -27.47 -3.32
CA PRO A 178 9.85 -27.51 -2.77
C PRO A 178 9.06 -26.24 -3.13
N ASN A 179 7.75 -26.38 -3.26
CA ASN A 179 6.86 -25.24 -3.39
C ASN A 179 6.89 -24.36 -2.13
N VAL A 180 6.86 -23.02 -2.27
CA VAL A 180 6.91 -22.09 -1.14
C VAL A 180 5.74 -22.31 -0.17
N TYR A 181 4.53 -22.59 -0.65
CA TYR A 181 3.39 -22.91 0.22
C TYR A 181 3.65 -24.17 1.09
N ASP A 182 4.35 -25.16 0.55
CA ASP A 182 4.71 -26.37 1.33
C ASP A 182 5.82 -26.07 2.34
N LEU A 183 6.76 -25.18 2.02
CA LEU A 183 7.72 -24.67 2.98
C LEU A 183 7.03 -23.93 4.14
N CYS A 184 6.05 -23.08 3.83
CA CYS A 184 5.26 -22.38 4.85
C CYS A 184 4.48 -23.38 5.73
N LYS A 185 3.84 -24.40 5.15
CA LYS A 185 3.16 -25.47 5.94
C LYS A 185 4.14 -26.18 6.85
N LYS A 186 5.31 -26.57 6.32
CA LYS A 186 6.38 -27.21 7.10
C LYS A 186 6.90 -26.33 8.22
N ALA A 187 6.95 -25.02 8.02
CA ALA A 187 7.32 -24.03 9.03
C ALA A 187 6.21 -23.75 10.06
N GLY A 188 5.05 -24.42 9.95
CA GLY A 188 3.94 -24.35 10.89
C GLY A 188 2.88 -23.29 10.59
N TYR A 189 2.88 -22.70 9.40
CA TYR A 189 1.84 -21.78 9.00
C TYR A 189 0.54 -22.52 8.66
N THR A 190 -0.57 -22.04 9.23
CA THR A 190 -1.93 -22.44 8.82
C THR A 190 -2.33 -21.57 7.65
N MET A 191 -2.60 -22.19 6.49
CA MET A 191 -3.14 -21.50 5.31
C MET A 191 -4.61 -21.23 5.50
N VAL A 192 -5.07 -20.03 5.15
CA VAL A 192 -6.48 -19.63 5.19
C VAL A 192 -6.79 -18.78 3.96
N GLY A 193 -7.96 -19.00 3.36
CA GLY A 193 -8.36 -18.42 2.07
C GLY A 193 -9.37 -17.28 2.16
N SER A 194 -9.89 -16.97 3.36
CA SER A 194 -10.91 -15.95 3.56
C SER A 194 -10.86 -15.35 4.95
N TYR A 195 -11.49 -14.19 5.10
CA TYR A 195 -11.67 -13.50 6.39
C TYR A 195 -12.31 -14.41 7.44
N ASP A 196 -13.45 -15.04 7.11
CA ASP A 196 -14.20 -15.88 8.04
C ASP A 196 -13.40 -17.11 8.50
N GLU A 197 -12.65 -17.72 7.58
CA GLU A 197 -11.79 -18.84 7.91
C GLU A 197 -10.64 -18.41 8.84
N ALA A 198 -10.02 -17.26 8.55
CA ALA A 198 -8.96 -16.69 9.37
C ALA A 198 -9.45 -16.43 10.79
N MET A 199 -10.61 -15.77 10.95
CA MET A 199 -11.19 -15.47 12.26
C MET A 199 -11.51 -16.74 13.06
N LYS A 200 -12.00 -17.81 12.42
CA LYS A 200 -12.23 -19.12 13.06
C LYS A 200 -10.93 -19.80 13.52
N LYS A 201 -9.81 -19.51 12.86
CA LYS A 201 -8.50 -20.14 13.12
C LYS A 201 -7.51 -19.23 13.87
N ILE A 202 -7.99 -18.14 14.45
CA ILE A 202 -7.16 -17.12 15.11
C ILE A 202 -6.21 -17.67 16.19
N GLY A 203 -6.59 -18.77 16.83
CA GLY A 203 -5.79 -19.45 17.87
C GLY A 203 -4.59 -20.25 17.34
N LYS A 204 -4.40 -20.38 16.04
CA LYS A 204 -3.24 -21.09 15.46
C LYS A 204 -1.96 -20.29 15.66
N LYS A 205 -0.84 -20.99 15.85
CA LYS A 205 0.45 -20.36 16.20
C LYS A 205 0.93 -19.39 15.11
N LYS A 206 0.94 -19.84 13.85
CA LYS A 206 1.30 -19.03 12.69
C LYS A 206 0.19 -19.12 11.63
N MET A 207 -0.02 -18.05 10.87
CA MET A 207 -1.05 -17.98 9.85
C MET A 207 -0.55 -17.24 8.60
N LEU A 208 -0.90 -17.78 7.44
CA LEU A 208 -0.78 -17.11 6.14
C LEU A 208 -2.18 -16.99 5.54
N LEU A 209 -2.67 -15.75 5.43
CA LEU A 209 -3.97 -15.41 4.82
C LEU A 209 -3.73 -14.88 3.41
N VAL A 210 -4.15 -15.64 2.42
CA VAL A 210 -4.11 -15.28 1.00
C VAL A 210 -5.43 -15.66 0.35
N PRO A 211 -5.83 -15.06 -0.79
CA PRO A 211 -7.08 -15.42 -1.45
C PRO A 211 -7.20 -16.92 -1.73
N GLN A 212 -8.42 -17.47 -1.63
CA GLN A 212 -8.66 -18.90 -1.84
C GLN A 212 -8.22 -19.37 -3.24
N TYR A 213 -8.39 -18.52 -4.27
CA TYR A 213 -7.97 -18.85 -5.64
C TYR A 213 -6.44 -19.04 -5.78
N ASP A 214 -5.63 -18.39 -4.94
CA ASP A 214 -4.18 -18.61 -4.91
C ASP A 214 -3.84 -19.94 -4.25
N LEU A 215 -4.58 -20.32 -3.19
CA LEU A 215 -4.44 -21.64 -2.55
C LEU A 215 -4.88 -22.79 -3.46
N ASP A 216 -5.89 -22.55 -4.30
CA ASP A 216 -6.41 -23.52 -5.27
C ASP A 216 -5.45 -23.69 -6.47
N SER A 217 -4.58 -22.71 -6.70
CA SER A 217 -3.61 -22.70 -7.80
C SER A 217 -2.17 -22.47 -7.31
N PRO A 218 -1.65 -23.28 -6.39
CA PRO A 218 -0.42 -22.99 -5.66
C PRO A 218 0.87 -23.06 -6.49
N THR A 219 0.77 -23.40 -7.77
CA THR A 219 1.89 -23.41 -8.72
C THR A 219 1.89 -22.19 -9.66
N LYS A 220 0.81 -21.42 -9.68
CA LYS A 220 0.74 -20.16 -10.44
C LYS A 220 1.33 -19.02 -9.61
N GLY A 221 1.92 -18.04 -10.31
CA GLY A 221 2.22 -16.75 -9.71
C GLY A 221 0.92 -16.04 -9.35
N ALA A 222 0.88 -15.50 -8.15
CA ALA A 222 -0.27 -14.74 -7.64
C ALA A 222 -0.22 -13.28 -8.11
N ASP A 223 -1.41 -12.69 -8.21
CA ASP A 223 -1.60 -11.26 -8.38
C ASP A 223 -1.86 -10.56 -7.04
N ALA A 224 -1.96 -9.23 -7.08
CA ALA A 224 -2.44 -8.42 -5.98
C ALA A 224 -3.92 -8.71 -5.66
N LEU A 225 -4.36 -8.28 -4.48
CA LEU A 225 -5.80 -8.24 -4.17
C LEU A 225 -6.55 -7.37 -5.20
N PRO A 226 -7.85 -7.58 -5.42
CA PRO A 226 -8.63 -6.71 -6.29
C PRO A 226 -8.54 -5.25 -5.86
N TYR A 227 -8.49 -4.33 -6.82
CA TYR A 227 -8.62 -2.89 -6.51
C TYR A 227 -9.91 -2.60 -5.74
N ALA A 228 -9.88 -1.62 -4.84
CA ALA A 228 -11.04 -1.24 -4.04
C ALA A 228 -12.27 -0.91 -4.91
N ILE A 229 -12.07 -0.23 -6.04
CA ILE A 229 -13.13 0.08 -7.02
C ILE A 229 -13.69 -1.16 -7.73
N ASP A 230 -12.92 -2.25 -7.76
CA ASP A 230 -13.26 -3.51 -8.47
C ASP A 230 -13.75 -4.62 -7.54
N ARG A 231 -13.61 -4.43 -6.23
CA ARG A 231 -13.87 -5.45 -5.20
C ARG A 231 -15.32 -5.91 -5.23
N LYS A 232 -15.50 -7.22 -5.07
CA LYS A 232 -16.80 -7.89 -4.97
C LYS A 232 -17.00 -8.45 -3.57
N ASP A 233 -18.23 -8.82 -3.27
CA ASP A 233 -18.56 -9.52 -2.03
C ASP A 233 -17.72 -10.81 -1.92
N GLY A 234 -17.07 -10.97 -0.78
CA GLY A 234 -16.17 -12.11 -0.51
C GLY A 234 -14.70 -11.87 -0.80
N ASP A 235 -14.35 -10.82 -1.56
CA ASP A 235 -12.95 -10.42 -1.76
C ASP A 235 -12.37 -9.84 -0.46
N LEU A 236 -11.11 -10.15 -0.17
CA LEU A 236 -10.38 -9.59 0.96
C LEU A 236 -10.12 -8.09 0.78
N SER A 237 -10.33 -7.30 1.83
CA SER A 237 -9.88 -5.93 1.93
C SER A 237 -8.69 -5.79 2.89
N LEU A 238 -7.90 -4.73 2.74
CA LEU A 238 -6.80 -4.46 3.69
C LEU A 238 -7.34 -4.24 5.11
N ALA A 239 -8.50 -3.60 5.26
CA ALA A 239 -9.16 -3.41 6.56
C ALA A 239 -9.49 -4.75 7.24
N GLN A 240 -10.07 -5.71 6.51
CA GLN A 240 -10.34 -7.06 7.04
C GLN A 240 -9.05 -7.79 7.43
N ILE A 241 -7.99 -7.66 6.63
CA ILE A 241 -6.68 -8.23 6.92
C ILE A 241 -6.12 -7.65 8.23
N VAL A 242 -6.24 -6.33 8.43
CA VAL A 242 -5.80 -5.66 9.67
C VAL A 242 -6.65 -6.11 10.87
N GLU A 243 -7.95 -6.32 10.71
CA GLU A 243 -8.80 -6.89 11.78
C GLU A 243 -8.35 -8.28 12.21
N VAL A 244 -8.07 -9.17 11.24
CA VAL A 244 -7.53 -10.51 11.53
C VAL A 244 -6.16 -10.41 12.22
N ALA A 245 -5.29 -9.53 11.75
CA ALA A 245 -3.97 -9.31 12.33
C ALA A 245 -4.07 -8.87 13.79
N ILE A 246 -4.90 -7.88 14.11
CA ILE A 246 -5.13 -7.41 15.48
C ILE A 246 -5.67 -8.55 16.35
N ALA A 247 -6.74 -9.23 15.91
CA ALA A 247 -7.33 -10.33 16.67
C ALA A 247 -6.34 -11.46 16.96
N LYS A 248 -5.39 -11.68 16.06
CA LYS A 248 -4.34 -12.69 16.24
C LYS A 248 -3.18 -12.20 17.10
N LEU A 249 -2.60 -11.04 16.79
CA LEU A 249 -1.36 -10.58 17.39
C LEU A 249 -1.56 -10.05 18.82
N SER A 250 -2.74 -9.47 19.13
CA SER A 250 -3.10 -9.01 20.47
C SER A 250 -3.32 -10.13 21.50
N ARG A 251 -3.18 -11.40 21.10
CA ARG A 251 -3.07 -12.53 22.02
C ARG A 251 -1.70 -12.61 22.71
N SER A 252 -0.74 -11.82 22.24
CA SER A 252 0.57 -11.62 22.84
C SER A 252 0.62 -10.27 23.56
N ASP A 253 1.47 -10.16 24.58
CA ASP A 253 1.60 -8.95 25.39
C ASP A 253 2.14 -7.76 24.58
N ARG A 254 2.86 -8.03 23.51
CA ARG A 254 3.48 -7.04 22.62
C ARG A 254 3.41 -7.50 21.17
N PHE A 255 3.10 -6.59 20.26
CA PHE A 255 3.16 -6.89 18.84
C PHE A 255 3.62 -5.71 17.98
N TYR A 256 4.20 -6.08 16.86
CA TYR A 256 4.50 -5.20 15.73
C TYR A 256 3.75 -5.71 14.51
N MET A 257 3.10 -4.80 13.79
CA MET A 257 2.55 -5.12 12.47
C MET A 257 2.90 -4.01 11.47
N MET A 258 3.24 -4.44 10.24
CA MET A 258 3.32 -3.57 9.08
C MET A 258 2.20 -3.93 8.10
N ALA A 259 1.46 -2.91 7.66
CA ALA A 259 0.40 -3.05 6.67
C ALA A 259 0.67 -2.11 5.48
N GLU A 260 0.69 -2.67 4.29
CA GLU A 260 0.97 -1.94 3.06
C GLU A 260 -0.28 -1.74 2.20
N GLY A 261 -0.51 -0.49 1.80
CA GLY A 261 -1.43 -0.12 0.71
C GLY A 261 -0.70 -0.14 -0.64
N GLY A 262 -0.30 -1.32 -1.11
CA GLY A 262 0.57 -1.46 -2.29
C GLY A 262 -0.10 -1.13 -3.62
N LYS A 263 -1.44 -1.21 -3.68
CA LYS A 263 -2.21 -0.93 -4.90
C LYS A 263 -2.31 0.57 -5.23
N ILE A 264 -1.97 1.47 -4.30
CA ILE A 264 -1.89 2.92 -4.58
C ILE A 264 -0.82 3.18 -5.64
N ASP A 265 0.33 2.48 -5.55
CA ASP A 265 1.42 2.57 -6.50
C ASP A 265 1.02 2.04 -7.89
N TYR A 266 0.37 0.87 -7.96
CA TYR A 266 -0.09 0.29 -9.22
C TYR A 266 -1.01 1.25 -9.98
N ALA A 267 -2.03 1.80 -9.29
CA ALA A 267 -2.92 2.80 -9.87
C ALA A 267 -2.19 4.10 -10.27
N GLY A 268 -1.15 4.48 -9.51
CA GLY A 268 -0.25 5.59 -9.82
C GLY A 268 0.53 5.36 -11.12
N HIS A 269 1.07 4.17 -11.32
CA HIS A 269 1.76 3.77 -12.56
C HIS A 269 0.83 3.78 -13.77
N GLY A 270 -0.44 3.40 -13.57
CA GLY A 270 -1.50 3.45 -14.59
C GLY A 270 -2.03 4.85 -14.86
N ASN A 271 -1.62 5.87 -14.07
CA ASN A 271 -2.21 7.21 -14.09
C ASN A 271 -3.75 7.18 -13.97
N ASP A 272 -4.28 6.24 -13.19
CA ASP A 272 -5.70 6.03 -12.96
C ASP A 272 -6.13 6.75 -11.69
N ALA A 273 -6.65 7.98 -11.83
CA ALA A 273 -6.94 8.85 -10.69
C ALA A 273 -8.06 8.31 -9.79
N ALA A 274 -9.16 7.81 -10.38
CA ALA A 274 -10.27 7.30 -9.58
C ALA A 274 -9.84 6.07 -8.78
N THR A 275 -9.17 5.11 -9.42
CA THR A 275 -8.66 3.91 -8.73
C THR A 275 -7.66 4.27 -7.65
N ASN A 276 -6.71 5.18 -7.93
CA ASN A 276 -5.72 5.65 -6.94
C ASN A 276 -6.38 6.30 -5.71
N ILE A 277 -7.39 7.15 -5.92
CA ILE A 277 -8.17 7.76 -4.83
C ILE A 277 -8.90 6.70 -4.00
N HIS A 278 -9.53 5.72 -4.65
CA HIS A 278 -10.21 4.62 -3.95
C HIS A 278 -9.24 3.77 -3.13
N GLU A 279 -8.02 3.52 -3.62
CA GLU A 279 -6.98 2.79 -2.87
C GLU A 279 -6.49 3.58 -1.65
N VAL A 280 -6.33 4.91 -1.75
CA VAL A 280 -5.99 5.76 -0.60
C VAL A 280 -7.10 5.74 0.46
N MET A 281 -8.36 5.76 0.03
CA MET A 281 -9.51 5.66 0.96
C MET A 281 -9.61 4.27 1.61
N ASP A 282 -9.33 3.19 0.89
CA ASP A 282 -9.28 1.82 1.43
C ASP A 282 -8.13 1.65 2.43
N PHE A 283 -6.99 2.28 2.16
CA PHE A 283 -5.85 2.33 3.07
C PHE A 283 -6.20 3.09 4.37
N ASP A 284 -6.88 4.23 4.28
CA ASP A 284 -7.35 4.98 5.46
C ASP A 284 -8.40 4.18 6.26
N ALA A 285 -9.25 3.40 5.59
CA ALA A 285 -10.17 2.48 6.25
C ALA A 285 -9.45 1.38 7.04
N ALA A 286 -8.32 0.88 6.54
CA ALA A 286 -7.47 -0.06 7.28
C ALA A 286 -6.80 0.61 8.49
N ILE A 287 -6.37 1.86 8.36
CA ILE A 287 -5.84 2.67 9.48
C ILE A 287 -6.93 2.89 10.53
N ALA A 288 -8.19 3.10 10.12
CA ALA A 288 -9.30 3.25 11.05
C ALA A 288 -9.54 2.01 11.93
N VAL A 289 -9.23 0.82 11.44
CA VAL A 289 -9.26 -0.42 12.25
C VAL A 289 -8.22 -0.36 13.37
N ALA A 290 -7.00 0.03 13.06
CA ALA A 290 -5.93 0.20 14.05
C ALA A 290 -6.22 1.35 15.03
N TYR A 291 -6.85 2.43 14.55
CA TYR A 291 -7.22 3.55 15.38
C TYR A 291 -8.25 3.16 16.45
N ARG A 292 -9.24 2.31 16.14
CA ARG A 292 -10.18 1.75 17.14
C ARG A 292 -9.47 0.93 18.22
N PHE A 293 -8.38 0.24 17.89
CA PHE A 293 -7.54 -0.43 18.89
C PHE A 293 -6.76 0.58 19.73
N TYR A 294 -6.19 1.61 19.10
CA TYR A 294 -5.51 2.71 19.80
C TYR A 294 -6.42 3.39 20.83
N GLU A 295 -7.70 3.65 20.51
CA GLU A 295 -8.67 4.26 21.44
C GLU A 295 -8.87 3.45 22.73
N GLN A 296 -8.64 2.14 22.67
CA GLN A 296 -8.71 1.24 23.83
C GLN A 296 -7.37 1.12 24.58
N HIS A 297 -6.25 1.43 23.93
CA HIS A 297 -4.89 1.26 24.44
C HIS A 297 -3.99 2.48 24.14
N PRO A 298 -4.42 3.73 24.45
CA PRO A 298 -3.73 4.93 23.95
C PRO A 298 -2.31 5.10 24.54
N ASP A 299 -2.10 4.65 25.78
CA ASP A 299 -0.83 4.80 26.50
C ASP A 299 0.21 3.70 26.17
N GLU A 300 -0.15 2.74 25.32
CA GLU A 300 0.68 1.59 24.96
C GLU A 300 0.81 1.39 23.44
N THR A 301 0.12 2.20 22.64
CA THR A 301 0.05 2.06 21.19
C THR A 301 0.79 3.19 20.47
N LEU A 302 1.50 2.83 19.40
CA LEU A 302 2.04 3.75 18.41
C LEU A 302 1.47 3.38 17.04
N ILE A 303 0.88 4.34 16.33
CA ILE A 303 0.52 4.23 14.92
C ILE A 303 1.38 5.21 14.13
N VAL A 304 2.08 4.72 13.11
CA VAL A 304 2.85 5.52 12.15
C VAL A 304 2.37 5.19 10.74
N VAL A 305 2.05 6.22 9.97
CA VAL A 305 1.64 6.13 8.56
C VAL A 305 2.63 6.91 7.73
N THR A 306 3.15 6.32 6.67
CA THR A 306 4.02 6.99 5.70
C THR A 306 3.89 6.36 4.32
N ALA A 307 4.75 6.74 3.38
CA ALA A 307 4.91 6.12 2.08
C ALA A 307 6.39 5.84 1.81
N ASP A 308 6.66 4.98 0.86
CA ASP A 308 8.01 4.65 0.44
C ASP A 308 8.53 5.61 -0.65
N HIS A 309 7.68 6.06 -1.56
CA HIS A 309 7.90 7.09 -2.57
C HIS A 309 6.56 7.66 -3.06
N LYS A 310 6.59 8.57 -4.04
CA LYS A 310 5.41 9.02 -4.79
C LYS A 310 5.48 8.48 -6.21
N THR A 311 4.34 7.98 -6.73
CA THR A 311 4.21 7.45 -8.09
C THR A 311 3.30 8.32 -8.96
N GLY A 312 3.58 8.34 -10.26
CA GLY A 312 2.79 9.03 -11.28
C GLY A 312 2.96 10.55 -11.32
N GLY A 313 3.49 11.14 -10.25
CA GLY A 313 3.63 12.59 -10.15
C GLY A 313 2.29 13.33 -10.24
N MET A 314 1.22 12.80 -9.61
CA MET A 314 -0.12 13.42 -9.60
C MET A 314 -0.05 14.92 -9.27
N ALA A 315 -0.72 15.73 -10.08
CA ALA A 315 -0.92 17.15 -9.88
C ALA A 315 -2.43 17.43 -9.73
N LEU A 316 -2.76 18.25 -8.74
CA LEU A 316 -4.13 18.73 -8.52
C LEU A 316 -4.26 20.10 -9.17
N GLY A 317 -5.04 20.17 -10.27
CA GLY A 317 -5.16 21.33 -11.14
C GLY A 317 -4.30 21.18 -12.40
N ASN A 318 -4.96 20.92 -13.54
CA ASN A 318 -4.34 20.87 -14.87
C ASN A 318 -4.93 21.93 -15.82
N ARG A 319 -5.95 22.65 -15.37
CA ARG A 319 -6.62 23.74 -16.09
C ARG A 319 -6.82 24.93 -15.16
N TYR A 320 -6.83 26.11 -15.72
CA TYR A 320 -7.05 27.32 -14.95
C TYR A 320 -8.52 27.43 -14.50
N GLY A 321 -8.75 27.38 -13.20
CA GLY A 321 -10.05 27.67 -12.58
C GLY A 321 -11.05 26.50 -12.55
N GLU A 322 -10.74 25.34 -13.14
CA GLU A 322 -11.65 24.19 -13.19
C GLU A 322 -11.11 23.01 -12.39
N PHE A 323 -11.91 22.51 -11.45
CA PHE A 323 -11.57 21.36 -10.63
C PHE A 323 -12.85 20.61 -10.25
N GLU A 324 -13.13 19.53 -10.98
CA GLU A 324 -14.41 18.81 -10.94
C GLU A 324 -14.21 17.33 -10.58
N LEU A 325 -13.62 17.08 -9.41
CA LEU A 325 -13.30 15.72 -8.94
C LEU A 325 -14.51 14.78 -8.87
N GLN A 326 -15.73 15.30 -8.69
CA GLN A 326 -16.96 14.50 -8.71
C GLN A 326 -17.17 13.75 -10.04
N LEU A 327 -16.55 14.19 -11.15
CA LEU A 327 -16.62 13.49 -12.43
C LEU A 327 -16.00 12.09 -12.36
N LEU A 328 -15.00 11.89 -11.49
CA LEU A 328 -14.35 10.59 -11.28
C LEU A 328 -15.30 9.53 -10.70
N ALA A 329 -16.42 9.92 -10.08
CA ALA A 329 -17.45 9.00 -9.61
C ALA A 329 -18.15 8.22 -10.73
N ASN A 330 -17.98 8.67 -11.98
CA ASN A 330 -18.50 7.97 -13.16
C ASN A 330 -17.63 6.79 -13.58
N GLN A 331 -16.36 6.72 -13.14
CA GLN A 331 -15.52 5.53 -13.35
C GLN A 331 -16.00 4.39 -12.44
N LYS A 332 -16.27 3.21 -13.05
CA LYS A 332 -16.86 2.04 -12.36
C LYS A 332 -15.90 0.87 -12.21
N CYS A 333 -14.72 0.95 -12.76
CA CYS A 333 -13.69 -0.09 -12.68
C CYS A 333 -12.30 0.50 -12.86
N SER A 334 -11.27 -0.27 -12.49
CA SER A 334 -9.88 0.08 -12.72
C SER A 334 -9.50 0.08 -14.21
N SER A 335 -8.34 0.69 -14.50
CA SER A 335 -7.68 0.63 -15.81
C SER A 335 -7.55 -0.80 -16.32
N ASP A 336 -7.22 -1.76 -15.45
CA ASP A 336 -7.09 -3.19 -15.79
C ASP A 336 -8.39 -3.77 -16.29
N LYS A 337 -9.47 -3.57 -15.56
CA LYS A 337 -10.79 -4.12 -15.97
C LYS A 337 -11.34 -3.44 -17.20
N LEU A 338 -11.14 -2.13 -17.33
CA LEU A 338 -11.49 -1.41 -18.57
C LEU A 338 -10.71 -1.97 -19.76
N SER A 339 -9.40 -2.18 -19.60
CA SER A 339 -8.52 -2.77 -20.61
C SER A 339 -8.95 -4.18 -21.00
N ALA A 340 -9.23 -5.02 -20.00
CA ALA A 340 -9.70 -6.38 -20.23
C ALA A 340 -11.04 -6.39 -20.98
N ARG A 341 -11.97 -5.51 -20.62
CA ARG A 341 -13.30 -5.41 -21.28
C ARG A 341 -13.19 -4.97 -22.72
N LEU A 342 -12.38 -3.94 -23.02
CA LEU A 342 -12.15 -3.48 -24.40
C LEU A 342 -11.42 -4.52 -25.24
N SER A 343 -10.45 -5.21 -24.68
CA SER A 343 -9.71 -6.28 -25.35
C SER A 343 -10.60 -7.49 -25.65
N ALA A 344 -11.45 -7.89 -24.71
CA ALA A 344 -12.43 -8.96 -24.92
C ALA A 344 -13.43 -8.59 -26.03
N LEU A 345 -13.96 -7.36 -26.00
CA LEU A 345 -14.87 -6.88 -27.04
C LEU A 345 -14.20 -6.91 -28.44
N HIS A 346 -12.93 -6.51 -28.53
CA HIS A 346 -12.17 -6.59 -29.78
C HIS A 346 -11.94 -8.05 -30.22
N GLN A 347 -11.66 -8.97 -29.30
CA GLN A 347 -11.52 -10.39 -29.61
C GLN A 347 -12.83 -11.03 -30.11
N GLU A 348 -13.96 -10.65 -29.51
CA GLU A 348 -15.28 -11.14 -29.87
C GLU A 348 -15.76 -10.68 -31.25
N GLN A 349 -15.51 -9.41 -31.59
CA GLN A 349 -16.07 -8.75 -32.79
C GLN A 349 -15.05 -8.67 -33.95
N GLY A 350 -13.76 -8.75 -33.66
CA GLY A 350 -12.69 -8.60 -34.67
C GLY A 350 -12.81 -7.27 -35.42
N GLU A 351 -12.67 -7.35 -36.76
CA GLU A 351 -12.76 -6.17 -37.62
C GLU A 351 -14.17 -5.56 -37.69
N ALA A 352 -15.22 -6.30 -37.24
CA ALA A 352 -16.58 -5.81 -37.21
C ALA A 352 -16.90 -4.91 -35.98
N LEU A 353 -15.99 -4.77 -35.05
CA LEU A 353 -16.16 -3.91 -33.90
C LEU A 353 -16.38 -2.45 -34.34
N ALA A 354 -17.56 -1.92 -34.09
CA ALA A 354 -17.89 -0.53 -34.45
C ALA A 354 -17.56 0.43 -33.31
N TRP A 355 -17.23 1.68 -33.66
CA TRP A 355 -16.94 2.73 -32.70
C TRP A 355 -18.10 2.97 -31.70
N GLU A 356 -19.34 2.86 -32.15
CA GLU A 356 -20.52 3.04 -31.28
C GLU A 356 -20.62 1.98 -30.18
N GLN A 357 -20.18 0.76 -30.43
CA GLN A 357 -20.10 -0.30 -29.40
C GLN A 357 -19.03 0.03 -28.36
N VAL A 358 -17.89 0.56 -28.80
CA VAL A 358 -16.82 1.03 -27.91
C VAL A 358 -17.32 2.22 -27.06
N LYS A 359 -17.97 3.21 -27.68
CA LYS A 359 -18.59 4.34 -26.94
C LYS A 359 -19.54 3.85 -25.85
N SER A 360 -20.35 2.85 -26.14
CA SER A 360 -21.27 2.29 -25.14
C SER A 360 -20.52 1.76 -23.93
N VAL A 361 -19.39 1.04 -24.12
CA VAL A 361 -18.54 0.57 -23.03
C VAL A 361 -17.90 1.74 -22.27
N LEU A 362 -17.39 2.76 -22.98
CA LEU A 362 -16.81 3.92 -22.33
C LEU A 362 -17.87 4.71 -21.53
N THR A 363 -19.10 4.83 -22.06
CA THR A 363 -20.21 5.49 -21.35
C THR A 363 -20.56 4.73 -20.08
N GLU A 364 -20.67 3.41 -20.16
CA GLU A 364 -21.03 2.55 -19.04
C GLU A 364 -19.96 2.60 -17.93
N LEU A 365 -18.67 2.45 -18.30
CA LEU A 365 -17.58 2.22 -17.35
C LEU A 365 -16.82 3.48 -16.94
N THR A 366 -16.95 4.58 -17.69
CA THR A 366 -16.22 5.85 -17.41
C THR A 366 -17.11 7.08 -17.38
N GLY A 367 -18.36 6.95 -17.81
CA GLY A 367 -19.28 8.09 -17.98
C GLY A 367 -19.04 8.96 -19.20
N LEU A 368 -17.94 8.76 -19.93
CA LEU A 368 -17.64 9.52 -21.17
C LEU A 368 -18.78 9.34 -22.21
N TYR A 369 -19.12 10.39 -22.93
CA TYR A 369 -20.27 10.46 -23.83
C TYR A 369 -21.65 10.38 -23.17
N GLY A 370 -21.70 10.31 -21.85
CA GLY A 370 -22.94 10.31 -21.06
C GLY A 370 -22.91 11.44 -20.03
N ALA A 371 -22.69 11.11 -18.76
CA ALA A 371 -22.61 12.06 -17.67
C ALA A 371 -21.37 13.00 -17.80
N VAL A 372 -20.33 12.55 -18.51
CA VAL A 372 -19.12 13.32 -18.80
C VAL A 372 -19.12 13.68 -20.29
N GLU A 373 -19.32 14.95 -20.60
CA GLU A 373 -19.31 15.45 -21.97
C GLU A 373 -17.94 15.27 -22.61
N VAL A 374 -17.90 14.86 -23.88
CA VAL A 374 -16.68 14.69 -24.70
C VAL A 374 -16.76 15.69 -25.86
N ASN A 375 -15.80 16.62 -25.96
CA ASN A 375 -15.74 17.57 -27.06
C ASN A 375 -15.12 16.95 -28.33
N GLU A 376 -15.23 17.65 -29.46
CA GLU A 376 -14.73 17.16 -30.77
C GLU A 376 -13.25 16.76 -30.77
N LYS A 377 -12.38 17.51 -30.06
CA LYS A 377 -10.94 17.20 -29.99
C LYS A 377 -10.68 15.94 -29.17
N GLU A 378 -11.40 15.78 -28.06
CA GLU A 378 -11.31 14.59 -27.21
C GLU A 378 -11.86 13.35 -27.94
N ASP A 379 -12.99 13.49 -28.65
CA ASP A 379 -13.56 12.42 -29.46
C ASP A 379 -12.61 11.98 -30.56
N ALA A 380 -12.00 12.92 -31.29
CA ALA A 380 -11.00 12.61 -32.31
C ALA A 380 -9.81 11.82 -31.74
N ALA A 381 -9.32 12.19 -30.54
CA ALA A 381 -8.20 11.51 -29.90
C ALA A 381 -8.59 10.10 -29.39
N LEU A 382 -9.83 9.90 -28.92
CA LEU A 382 -10.36 8.60 -28.54
C LEU A 382 -10.58 7.71 -29.76
N GLN A 383 -11.10 8.25 -30.87
CA GLN A 383 -11.22 7.53 -32.13
C GLN A 383 -9.86 7.11 -32.71
N GLU A 384 -8.84 7.98 -32.61
CA GLU A 384 -7.48 7.62 -33.02
C GLU A 384 -6.94 6.44 -32.18
N ALA A 385 -7.12 6.46 -30.86
CA ALA A 385 -6.72 5.36 -29.97
C ALA A 385 -7.49 4.07 -30.30
N TYR A 386 -8.79 4.17 -30.63
CA TYR A 386 -9.58 3.04 -31.12
C TYR A 386 -9.03 2.47 -32.44
N GLN A 387 -8.71 3.32 -33.42
CA GLN A 387 -8.14 2.88 -34.70
C GLN A 387 -6.77 2.20 -34.48
N ASN A 388 -5.98 2.68 -33.56
CA ASN A 388 -4.70 2.05 -33.21
C ASN A 388 -4.91 0.67 -32.56
N MET A 389 -5.88 0.55 -31.63
CA MET A 389 -6.28 -0.74 -31.06
C MET A 389 -6.71 -1.74 -32.14
N MET A 390 -7.51 -1.30 -33.12
CA MET A 390 -7.97 -2.15 -34.23
C MET A 390 -6.84 -2.61 -35.13
N ARG A 391 -5.82 -1.78 -35.36
CA ARG A 391 -4.71 -2.09 -36.28
C ARG A 391 -3.58 -2.90 -35.66
N LYS A 392 -3.24 -2.65 -34.37
CA LYS A 392 -1.95 -3.09 -33.81
C LYS A 392 -2.20 -3.51 -32.38
N LYS A 393 -2.86 -4.03 -31.72
CA LYS A 393 -2.82 -4.38 -30.29
C LYS A 393 -1.81 -3.53 -29.51
N GLU A 394 -1.93 -2.22 -29.60
CA GLU A 394 -1.08 -1.29 -28.83
C GLU A 394 -1.52 -1.29 -27.37
N SER A 395 -0.57 -1.47 -26.46
CA SER A 395 -0.77 -1.36 -25.03
C SER A 395 0.22 -0.36 -24.42
N ILE A 396 -0.19 0.24 -23.32
CA ILE A 396 0.68 1.07 -22.49
C ILE A 396 1.25 0.14 -21.41
N LYS A 397 2.52 -0.18 -21.52
CA LYS A 397 3.21 -0.97 -20.50
C LYS A 397 3.51 -0.10 -19.30
N THR A 398 2.95 -0.44 -18.17
CA THR A 398 3.34 0.08 -16.86
C THR A 398 4.33 -0.89 -16.20
N LEU A 399 4.72 -0.63 -14.96
CA LEU A 399 5.59 -1.54 -14.24
C LEU A 399 4.88 -2.87 -13.91
N TYR A 400 3.58 -2.86 -13.71
CA TYR A 400 2.81 -4.02 -13.25
C TYR A 400 1.70 -4.45 -14.20
N GLU A 401 1.32 -3.60 -15.16
CA GLU A 401 0.13 -3.77 -15.97
C GLU A 401 0.41 -3.51 -17.45
N ASP A 402 -0.39 -4.11 -18.30
CA ASP A 402 -0.40 -3.87 -19.75
C ASP A 402 -1.74 -3.24 -20.14
N ILE A 403 -1.83 -1.91 -20.02
CA ILE A 403 -3.07 -1.15 -20.22
C ILE A 403 -3.35 -0.99 -21.70
N ASN A 404 -4.54 -1.37 -22.16
CA ASN A 404 -5.03 -1.07 -23.49
C ASN A 404 -4.94 0.43 -23.78
N ALA A 405 -4.33 0.82 -24.92
CA ALA A 405 -4.07 2.22 -25.24
C ALA A 405 -5.35 3.07 -25.27
N LEU A 406 -6.49 2.50 -25.69
CA LEU A 406 -7.78 3.18 -25.68
C LEU A 406 -8.30 3.35 -24.23
N ALA A 407 -8.15 2.34 -23.37
CA ALA A 407 -8.48 2.47 -21.95
C ALA A 407 -7.68 3.59 -21.28
N GLY A 408 -6.35 3.59 -21.48
CA GLY A 408 -5.48 4.66 -20.97
C GLY A 408 -5.88 6.04 -21.48
N LYS A 409 -6.24 6.14 -22.78
CA LYS A 409 -6.70 7.42 -23.37
C LYS A 409 -8.04 7.89 -22.78
N ALA A 410 -8.97 6.97 -22.55
CA ALA A 410 -10.26 7.28 -21.92
C ALA A 410 -10.07 7.80 -20.48
N LEU A 411 -9.24 7.13 -19.67
CA LEU A 411 -8.94 7.58 -18.32
C LEU A 411 -8.16 8.89 -18.29
N GLN A 412 -7.22 9.09 -19.20
CA GLN A 412 -6.54 10.38 -19.35
C GLN A 412 -7.53 11.53 -19.64
N THR A 413 -8.54 11.28 -20.48
CA THR A 413 -9.59 12.25 -20.79
C THR A 413 -10.42 12.55 -19.55
N LEU A 414 -10.88 11.54 -18.83
CA LEU A 414 -11.65 11.70 -17.59
C LEU A 414 -10.85 12.45 -16.51
N ASN A 415 -9.59 12.05 -16.27
CA ASN A 415 -8.69 12.72 -15.32
C ASN A 415 -8.53 14.20 -15.66
N SER A 416 -8.30 14.51 -16.95
CA SER A 416 -8.13 15.89 -17.40
C SER A 416 -9.38 16.73 -17.16
N LYS A 417 -10.57 16.17 -17.37
CA LYS A 417 -11.85 16.85 -17.08
C LYS A 417 -12.05 17.06 -15.57
N ALA A 418 -11.66 16.09 -14.77
CA ALA A 418 -11.70 16.21 -13.32
C ALA A 418 -10.66 17.20 -12.74
N GLY A 419 -9.75 17.71 -13.57
CA GLY A 419 -8.71 18.65 -13.15
C GLY A 419 -7.44 17.95 -12.63
N ILE A 420 -7.26 16.65 -12.84
CA ILE A 420 -6.05 15.91 -12.45
C ILE A 420 -5.09 15.80 -13.62
N GLY A 421 -3.81 16.08 -13.33
CA GLY A 421 -2.69 15.87 -14.23
C GLY A 421 -1.68 14.86 -13.66
N TRP A 422 -0.90 14.25 -14.56
CA TRP A 422 0.18 13.33 -14.23
C TRP A 422 1.44 13.73 -14.99
N THR A 423 2.59 13.66 -14.33
CA THR A 423 3.88 14.07 -14.93
C THR A 423 4.66 12.91 -15.49
N THR A 424 4.37 11.69 -15.06
CA THR A 424 5.09 10.46 -15.43
C THR A 424 4.23 9.22 -15.15
N GLY A 425 4.61 8.07 -15.68
CA GLY A 425 4.14 6.75 -15.26
C GLY A 425 5.09 6.06 -14.27
N GLY A 426 6.11 6.74 -13.76
CA GLY A 426 7.10 6.21 -12.84
C GLY A 426 7.10 6.95 -11.49
N HIS A 427 8.11 6.63 -10.68
CA HIS A 427 8.28 7.28 -9.38
C HIS A 427 8.82 8.71 -9.51
N THR A 428 8.67 9.50 -8.46
CA THR A 428 9.21 10.86 -8.36
C THR A 428 9.94 11.07 -7.03
N ALA A 429 10.88 12.02 -7.00
CA ALA A 429 11.64 12.37 -5.80
C ALA A 429 10.89 13.29 -4.82
N THR A 430 9.57 13.43 -4.95
CA THR A 430 8.76 14.22 -4.02
C THR A 430 8.81 13.59 -2.64
N ALA A 431 9.00 14.41 -1.60
CA ALA A 431 8.91 13.95 -0.22
C ALA A 431 7.52 13.34 0.08
N VAL A 432 7.50 12.33 0.93
CA VAL A 432 6.29 11.63 1.33
C VAL A 432 5.78 12.11 2.68
N PRO A 433 4.47 12.06 2.96
CA PRO A 433 3.93 12.46 4.23
C PRO A 433 4.23 11.45 5.34
N ILE A 434 4.28 11.92 6.58
CA ILE A 434 4.26 11.11 7.78
C ILE A 434 3.11 11.59 8.65
N PHE A 435 2.32 10.66 9.19
CA PHE A 435 1.28 10.93 10.19
C PHE A 435 1.47 9.96 11.34
N ALA A 436 1.41 10.46 12.59
CA ALA A 436 1.64 9.62 13.76
C ALA A 436 0.74 9.99 14.93
N ILE A 437 0.37 8.98 15.73
CA ILE A 437 -0.38 9.12 16.98
C ILE A 437 0.07 8.06 17.99
N GLY A 438 0.03 8.40 19.26
CA GLY A 438 0.32 7.49 20.38
C GLY A 438 1.71 7.69 20.98
N VAL A 439 2.24 6.64 21.57
CA VAL A 439 3.49 6.67 22.34
C VAL A 439 4.69 7.00 21.47
N GLY A 440 5.38 8.11 21.73
CA GLY A 440 6.57 8.54 20.99
C GLY A 440 6.28 9.16 19.62
N ALA A 441 5.01 9.39 19.28
CA ALA A 441 4.58 9.92 17.98
C ALA A 441 5.10 11.35 17.70
N GLU A 442 5.40 12.13 18.72
CA GLU A 442 5.97 13.49 18.61
C GLU A 442 7.30 13.51 17.83
N ARG A 443 8.02 12.40 17.81
CA ARG A 443 9.33 12.23 17.14
C ARG A 443 9.22 12.24 15.61
N PHE A 444 8.04 12.04 15.05
CA PHE A 444 7.77 12.01 13.61
C PHE A 444 7.40 13.38 13.04
N THR A 445 7.52 14.43 13.83
CA THR A 445 7.23 15.81 13.41
C THR A 445 8.42 16.42 12.69
N GLY A 446 8.15 17.14 11.59
CA GLY A 446 9.15 17.90 10.87
C GLY A 446 9.66 17.18 9.59
N TRP A 447 10.91 17.42 9.25
CA TRP A 447 11.54 16.88 8.05
C TRP A 447 12.51 15.75 8.40
N HIS A 448 12.35 14.61 7.76
CA HIS A 448 13.16 13.41 8.00
C HIS A 448 13.85 12.91 6.72
N ASP A 449 14.88 12.12 6.89
CA ASP A 449 15.26 11.12 5.92
C ASP A 449 14.50 9.81 6.23
N ASN A 450 14.06 9.05 5.20
CA ASN A 450 13.31 7.81 5.47
C ASN A 450 14.12 6.75 6.24
N SER A 451 15.45 6.90 6.35
CA SER A 451 16.30 6.06 7.20
C SER A 451 16.11 6.30 8.71
N GLU A 452 15.47 7.39 9.09
CA GLU A 452 15.21 7.70 10.49
C GLU A 452 13.94 7.01 11.03
N ILE A 453 13.00 6.64 10.16
CA ILE A 453 11.66 6.18 10.55
C ILE A 453 11.73 4.87 11.35
N ALA A 454 12.39 3.82 10.84
CA ALA A 454 12.52 2.55 11.56
C ALA A 454 13.23 2.70 12.92
N PRO A 455 14.38 3.41 13.03
CA PRO A 455 14.99 3.70 14.33
C PRO A 455 14.07 4.44 15.31
N LEU A 456 13.27 5.41 14.86
CA LEU A 456 12.33 6.13 15.71
C LEU A 456 11.20 5.22 16.23
N ILE A 457 10.67 4.34 15.36
CA ILE A 457 9.69 3.32 15.77
C ILE A 457 10.33 2.39 16.83
N TYR A 458 11.52 1.85 16.55
CA TYR A 458 12.20 0.95 17.49
C TYR A 458 12.48 1.63 18.84
N GLN A 459 12.93 2.89 18.84
CA GLN A 459 13.14 3.65 20.07
C GLN A 459 11.86 3.81 20.92
N ALA A 460 10.68 3.93 20.29
CA ALA A 460 9.41 4.01 21.01
C ALA A 460 9.05 2.69 21.71
N THR A 461 9.61 1.55 21.27
CA THR A 461 9.41 0.22 21.89
C THR A 461 10.39 -0.10 23.01
N GLN A 462 11.39 0.75 23.26
CA GLN A 462 12.41 0.51 24.27
C GLN A 462 12.08 1.28 25.55
N SER A 463 12.21 0.61 26.69
CA SER A 463 12.20 1.30 28.00
C SER A 463 13.51 2.07 28.18
N LYS A 464 13.42 3.34 28.60
CA LYS A 464 14.60 4.10 29.00
C LYS A 464 15.05 3.71 30.40
#